data_35146ee59f7f63b1606d2785dfca0887
#
_entry.id   35146ee59f7f63b1606d2785dfca0887
#
_cell.length_a   1.000
_cell.length_b   1.000
_cell.length_c   1.000
_cell.angle_alpha   90.00
_cell.angle_beta   90.00
_cell.angle_gamma   90.00
#
_symmetry.space_group_name_H-M   'P 1'
#
loop_
_entity.id
_entity.type
_entity.pdbx_description
1 polymer ?
#
loop_
_entity_poly.entity_id
_entity_poly.type
_entity_poly.pdbx_seq_one_letter_code
_entity_poly.pdbx_strand_id
1 'polypeptide(L)'
;MTILNARNLSLEEVHRLFGFQKQYNDSFSNYLSLQPLTEAEQQELKQIQDDFDRYLTAGKVSEGQVKFLAVAPLLRLAGFYRYPIEIVLEENIADIEVEDEDIKIKGRFDILAISKAKHTKPQTYFWVLLIESKNSQIDISTGLPQLLTYAYKNLDNQKSVWGLTTNGRSYQFVYIEEGNPPIYYLLPELNLMERERSSHLLQVLKAICQL
;
A
#
# COMPACT_ATOMS: atom_id res chain seq x y z
N MET A 1 20.16 9.95 -21.36
CA MET A 1 19.40 9.32 -20.24
C MET A 1 18.19 10.19 -19.91
N THR A 2 16.98 9.69 -20.17
CA THR A 2 15.71 10.38 -19.89
C THR A 2 15.31 10.18 -18.44
N ILE A 3 14.95 11.26 -17.73
CA ILE A 3 14.49 11.16 -16.33
C ILE A 3 12.98 11.20 -16.31
N LEU A 4 12.35 10.14 -15.80
CA LEU A 4 10.91 10.02 -15.58
C LEU A 4 10.58 10.11 -14.07
N ASN A 5 9.36 10.58 -13.77
CA ASN A 5 8.83 10.52 -12.41
C ASN A 5 7.81 9.38 -12.34
N ALA A 6 7.96 8.49 -11.36
CA ALA A 6 7.06 7.35 -11.16
C ALA A 6 5.57 7.76 -11.07
N ARG A 7 5.30 8.97 -10.57
CA ARG A 7 3.94 9.54 -10.48
C ARG A 7 3.27 9.76 -11.84
N ASN A 8 4.06 9.89 -12.91
CA ASN A 8 3.58 10.18 -14.25
C ASN A 8 3.51 8.94 -15.15
N LEU A 9 3.96 7.79 -14.66
CA LEU A 9 3.90 6.55 -15.42
C LEU A 9 2.47 6.01 -15.48
N SER A 10 2.06 5.59 -16.66
CA SER A 10 0.85 4.79 -16.85
C SER A 10 1.07 3.33 -16.45
N LEU A 11 -0.01 2.59 -16.21
CA LEU A 11 0.10 1.15 -15.92
C LEU A 11 0.69 0.36 -17.10
N GLU A 12 0.39 0.79 -18.33
CA GLU A 12 0.95 0.21 -19.55
C GLU A 12 2.48 0.40 -19.61
N GLU A 13 2.96 1.61 -19.30
CA GLU A 13 4.40 1.87 -19.24
C GLU A 13 5.10 1.04 -18.16
N VAL A 14 4.48 0.90 -16.98
CA VAL A 14 5.02 0.05 -15.89
C VAL A 14 5.10 -1.42 -16.33
N HIS A 15 4.07 -1.95 -16.99
CA HIS A 15 4.10 -3.31 -17.53
C HIS A 15 5.19 -3.47 -18.60
N ARG A 16 5.32 -2.50 -19.51
CA ARG A 16 6.36 -2.53 -20.56
C ARG A 16 7.77 -2.45 -19.99
N LEU A 17 8.01 -1.52 -19.05
CA LEU A 17 9.35 -1.27 -18.49
C LEU A 17 9.84 -2.38 -17.57
N PHE A 18 8.94 -2.98 -16.79
CA PHE A 18 9.29 -3.93 -15.72
C PHE A 18 8.79 -5.36 -15.99
N GLY A 19 8.03 -5.56 -17.05
CA GLY A 19 7.54 -6.89 -17.44
C GLY A 19 6.41 -7.43 -16.55
N PHE A 20 5.81 -6.64 -15.65
CA PHE A 20 4.80 -7.12 -14.73
C PHE A 20 3.65 -7.86 -15.40
N GLN A 21 3.27 -8.99 -14.82
CA GLN A 21 2.05 -9.71 -15.13
C GLN A 21 0.98 -9.49 -14.06
N LYS A 22 -0.22 -9.10 -14.50
CA LYS A 22 -1.38 -8.88 -13.64
C LYS A 22 -2.15 -10.17 -13.45
N GLN A 23 -2.51 -10.45 -12.19
CA GLN A 23 -3.45 -11.51 -11.82
C GLN A 23 -4.46 -11.00 -10.80
N TYR A 24 -5.54 -11.76 -10.58
CA TYR A 24 -6.55 -11.50 -9.56
C TYR A 24 -6.55 -12.65 -8.56
N ASN A 25 -6.79 -12.31 -7.29
CA ASN A 25 -6.98 -13.30 -6.25
C ASN A 25 -8.20 -12.90 -5.41
N ASP A 26 -9.16 -13.78 -5.30
CA ASP A 26 -10.45 -13.50 -4.66
C ASP A 26 -10.41 -13.65 -3.13
N SER A 27 -9.27 -14.02 -2.54
CA SER A 27 -9.19 -14.29 -1.11
C SER A 27 -7.87 -13.85 -0.48
N PHE A 28 -7.96 -13.13 0.64
CA PHE A 28 -6.82 -12.82 1.50
C PHE A 28 -6.29 -14.06 2.25
N SER A 29 -7.12 -15.07 2.48
CA SER A 29 -6.74 -16.28 3.22
C SER A 29 -5.68 -17.12 2.53
N ASN A 30 -5.42 -16.88 1.24
CA ASN A 30 -4.32 -17.53 0.53
C ASN A 30 -2.95 -17.05 1.01
N TYR A 31 -2.89 -15.87 1.64
CA TYR A 31 -1.65 -15.21 2.07
C TYR A 31 -1.61 -14.89 3.57
N LEU A 32 -2.77 -14.70 4.20
CA LEU A 32 -2.89 -14.13 5.54
C LEU A 32 -3.81 -14.98 6.42
N SER A 33 -3.46 -15.06 7.71
CA SER A 33 -4.33 -15.64 8.74
C SER A 33 -5.10 -14.51 9.43
N LEU A 34 -6.38 -14.36 9.07
CA LEU A 34 -7.22 -13.29 9.60
C LEU A 34 -7.82 -13.67 10.96
N GLN A 35 -7.68 -12.78 11.94
CA GLN A 35 -8.23 -12.97 13.28
C GLN A 35 -9.45 -12.09 13.50
N PRO A 36 -10.47 -12.57 14.24
CA PRO A 36 -11.61 -11.75 14.63
C PRO A 36 -11.19 -10.47 15.36
N LEU A 37 -11.96 -9.39 15.18
CA LEU A 37 -11.76 -8.15 15.90
C LEU A 37 -12.39 -8.24 17.29
N THR A 38 -11.72 -7.65 18.27
CA THR A 38 -12.28 -7.42 19.60
C THR A 38 -13.37 -6.34 19.57
N GLU A 39 -14.21 -6.31 20.59
CA GLU A 39 -15.23 -5.24 20.72
C GLU A 39 -14.60 -3.84 20.75
N ALA A 40 -13.49 -3.68 21.45
CA ALA A 40 -12.77 -2.40 21.51
C ALA A 40 -12.26 -1.96 20.13
N GLU A 41 -11.71 -2.90 19.33
CA GLU A 41 -11.26 -2.61 17.96
C GLU A 41 -12.45 -2.24 17.05
N GLN A 42 -13.58 -2.90 17.20
CA GLN A 42 -14.80 -2.57 16.45
C GLN A 42 -15.34 -1.17 16.80
N GLN A 43 -15.33 -0.80 18.08
CA GLN A 43 -15.75 0.52 18.54
C GLN A 43 -14.82 1.62 18.00
N GLU A 44 -13.50 1.41 18.06
CA GLU A 44 -12.54 2.37 17.55
C GLU A 44 -12.60 2.48 16.01
N LEU A 45 -12.78 1.36 15.30
CA LEU A 45 -12.99 1.36 13.85
C LEU A 45 -14.23 2.17 13.48
N LYS A 46 -15.34 2.02 14.25
CA LYS A 46 -16.57 2.80 14.05
C LYS A 46 -16.31 4.30 14.25
N GLN A 47 -15.52 4.68 15.25
CA GLN A 47 -15.16 6.08 15.46
C GLN A 47 -14.37 6.64 14.28
N ILE A 48 -13.41 5.88 13.72
CA ILE A 48 -12.65 6.28 12.52
C ILE A 48 -13.59 6.49 11.33
N GLN A 49 -14.57 5.60 11.14
CA GLN A 49 -15.58 5.74 10.07
C GLN A 49 -16.39 7.03 10.26
N ASP A 50 -16.93 7.27 11.45
CA ASP A 50 -17.78 8.43 11.73
C ASP A 50 -17.00 9.76 11.57
N ASP A 51 -15.76 9.79 12.03
CA ASP A 51 -14.89 10.95 11.87
C ASP A 51 -14.59 11.22 10.39
N PHE A 52 -14.27 10.20 9.62
CA PHE A 52 -13.96 10.36 8.20
C PHE A 52 -15.20 10.71 7.36
N ASP A 53 -16.36 10.10 7.66
CA ASP A 53 -17.63 10.36 6.98
C ASP A 53 -18.07 11.83 7.11
N ARG A 54 -17.85 12.42 8.27
CA ARG A 54 -18.12 13.85 8.49
C ARG A 54 -17.36 14.73 7.49
N TYR A 55 -16.10 14.42 7.18
CA TYR A 55 -15.32 15.15 6.18
C TYR A 55 -15.77 14.85 4.75
N LEU A 56 -16.11 13.60 4.45
CA LEU A 56 -16.64 13.20 3.14
C LEU A 56 -17.96 13.92 2.84
N THR A 57 -18.85 14.03 3.85
CA THR A 57 -20.13 14.73 3.72
C THR A 57 -19.93 16.24 3.52
N ALA A 58 -18.89 16.83 4.10
CA ALA A 58 -18.54 18.24 3.92
C ALA A 58 -17.96 18.56 2.54
N GLY A 59 -17.53 17.55 1.78
CA GLY A 59 -17.02 17.71 0.42
C GLY A 59 -15.76 16.89 0.11
N LYS A 60 -14.89 17.44 -0.73
CA LYS A 60 -13.64 16.77 -1.12
C LYS A 60 -12.66 16.71 0.04
N VAL A 61 -12.20 15.51 0.34
CA VAL A 61 -11.11 15.26 1.31
C VAL A 61 -9.78 15.23 0.55
N SER A 62 -8.85 16.08 0.93
CA SER A 62 -7.51 16.14 0.32
C SER A 62 -6.69 14.90 0.66
N GLU A 63 -5.62 14.64 -0.12
CA GLU A 63 -4.73 13.50 0.12
C GLU A 63 -4.09 13.54 1.53
N GLY A 64 -3.64 14.70 1.99
CA GLY A 64 -3.14 14.87 3.35
C GLY A 64 -4.18 14.55 4.43
N GLN A 65 -5.45 14.96 4.22
CA GLN A 65 -6.55 14.62 5.13
C GLN A 65 -6.87 13.12 5.08
N VAL A 66 -6.83 12.46 3.91
CA VAL A 66 -6.97 11.01 3.78
C VAL A 66 -5.91 10.29 4.62
N LYS A 67 -4.63 10.69 4.49
CA LYS A 67 -3.54 10.13 5.30
C LYS A 67 -3.79 10.32 6.80
N PHE A 68 -4.19 11.50 7.22
CA PHE A 68 -4.33 11.87 8.63
C PHE A 68 -5.60 11.32 9.29
N LEU A 69 -6.75 11.34 8.60
CA LEU A 69 -8.05 11.03 9.17
C LEU A 69 -8.48 9.56 9.00
N ALA A 70 -7.94 8.87 7.99
CA ALA A 70 -8.31 7.48 7.72
C ALA A 70 -7.10 6.54 7.81
N VAL A 71 -6.04 6.76 7.03
CA VAL A 71 -4.92 5.82 6.95
C VAL A 71 -4.16 5.73 8.27
N ALA A 72 -3.73 6.84 8.84
CA ALA A 72 -2.95 6.86 10.07
C ALA A 72 -3.70 6.26 11.29
N PRO A 73 -4.98 6.57 11.54
CA PRO A 73 -5.75 5.91 12.60
C PRO A 73 -5.92 4.40 12.39
N LEU A 74 -6.17 3.95 11.15
CA LEU A 74 -6.25 2.52 10.83
C LEU A 74 -4.92 1.80 11.07
N LEU A 75 -3.79 2.37 10.63
CA LEU A 75 -2.46 1.81 10.87
C LEU A 75 -2.15 1.73 12.36
N ARG A 76 -2.50 2.77 13.14
CA ARG A 76 -2.35 2.76 14.60
C ARG A 76 -3.17 1.64 15.24
N LEU A 77 -4.45 1.52 14.87
CA LEU A 77 -5.35 0.49 15.38
C LEU A 77 -4.89 -0.92 15.01
N ALA A 78 -4.37 -1.11 13.79
CA ALA A 78 -3.81 -2.38 13.32
C ALA A 78 -2.47 -2.77 13.97
N GLY A 79 -1.80 -1.84 14.68
CA GLY A 79 -0.55 -2.12 15.41
C GLY A 79 0.74 -1.62 14.76
N PHE A 80 0.69 -0.96 13.61
CA PHE A 80 1.88 -0.50 12.87
C PHE A 80 2.74 0.53 13.61
N TYR A 81 2.24 1.17 14.69
CA TYR A 81 3.01 2.14 15.49
C TYR A 81 3.80 1.50 16.62
N ARG A 82 3.82 0.17 16.69
CA ARG A 82 4.52 -0.57 17.73
C ARG A 82 5.77 -1.24 17.17
N TYR A 83 6.84 -1.29 18.00
CA TYR A 83 8.02 -2.09 17.67
C TYR A 83 7.60 -3.54 17.35
N PRO A 84 8.16 -4.18 16.30
CA PRO A 84 9.34 -3.77 15.54
C PRO A 84 9.04 -2.94 14.29
N ILE A 85 7.79 -2.50 14.07
CA ILE A 85 7.43 -1.72 12.88
C ILE A 85 7.82 -0.25 13.07
N GLU A 86 8.36 0.34 12.00
CA GLU A 86 8.61 1.77 11.88
C GLU A 86 7.91 2.29 10.62
N ILE A 87 7.25 3.43 10.76
CA ILE A 87 6.61 4.13 9.64
C ILE A 87 7.56 5.17 9.08
N VAL A 88 7.83 5.08 7.80
CA VAL A 88 8.62 6.04 7.02
C VAL A 88 7.67 6.80 6.10
N LEU A 89 7.78 8.13 6.07
CA LEU A 89 6.88 9.00 5.31
C LEU A 89 7.65 9.78 4.26
N GLU A 90 7.09 9.82 3.04
CA GLU A 90 7.49 10.77 1.99
C GLU A 90 9.01 10.77 1.67
N GLU A 91 9.66 9.61 1.73
CA GLU A 91 11.05 9.47 1.34
C GLU A 91 11.21 9.11 -0.14
N ASN A 92 12.31 9.57 -0.72
CA ASN A 92 12.66 9.23 -2.08
C ASN A 92 13.07 7.75 -2.17
N ILE A 93 12.62 7.10 -3.22
CA ILE A 93 13.15 5.79 -3.59
C ILE A 93 14.56 5.95 -4.19
N ALA A 94 15.36 4.89 -4.12
CA ALA A 94 16.58 4.82 -4.93
C ALA A 94 16.22 4.91 -6.42
N ASP A 95 17.07 5.57 -7.19
CA ASP A 95 16.89 5.70 -8.64
C ASP A 95 16.75 4.30 -9.28
N ILE A 96 15.73 4.13 -10.14
CA ILE A 96 15.53 2.91 -10.92
C ILE A 96 16.07 3.18 -12.32
N GLU A 97 17.08 2.43 -12.72
CA GLU A 97 17.70 2.54 -14.05
C GLU A 97 17.17 1.40 -14.94
N VAL A 98 16.64 1.77 -16.11
CA VAL A 98 16.22 0.87 -17.17
C VAL A 98 17.24 1.01 -18.28
N GLU A 99 18.29 0.17 -18.23
CA GLU A 99 19.49 0.31 -19.06
C GLU A 99 19.18 0.23 -20.56
N ASP A 100 18.32 -0.71 -20.95
CA ASP A 100 17.96 -0.95 -22.36
C ASP A 100 17.25 0.25 -23.02
N GLU A 101 16.66 1.16 -22.24
CA GLU A 101 15.92 2.33 -22.75
C GLU A 101 16.59 3.68 -22.41
N ASP A 102 17.74 3.67 -21.77
CA ASP A 102 18.43 4.89 -21.28
C ASP A 102 17.50 5.78 -20.41
N ILE A 103 16.68 5.14 -19.55
CA ILE A 103 15.69 5.77 -18.69
C ILE A 103 16.13 5.63 -17.23
N LYS A 104 15.95 6.73 -16.47
CA LYS A 104 16.08 6.78 -15.02
C LYS A 104 14.75 7.21 -14.40
N ILE A 105 14.19 6.41 -13.50
CA ILE A 105 12.92 6.71 -12.82
C ILE A 105 13.21 7.13 -11.40
N LYS A 106 12.62 8.27 -11.02
CA LYS A 106 12.65 8.83 -9.67
C LYS A 106 11.25 8.86 -9.08
N GLY A 107 11.17 8.83 -7.75
CA GLY A 107 9.90 8.96 -7.08
C GLY A 107 10.04 9.07 -5.57
N ARG A 108 8.89 9.28 -4.92
CA ARG A 108 8.76 9.40 -3.48
C ARG A 108 7.48 8.67 -3.08
N PHE A 109 7.60 7.67 -2.20
CA PHE A 109 6.42 6.98 -1.68
C PHE A 109 5.72 7.83 -0.61
N ASP A 110 4.44 7.58 -0.41
CA ASP A 110 3.66 8.27 0.62
C ASP A 110 3.96 7.70 2.01
N ILE A 111 3.75 6.40 2.20
CA ILE A 111 3.94 5.72 3.47
C ILE A 111 4.57 4.35 3.23
N LEU A 112 5.60 4.04 3.99
CA LEU A 112 6.23 2.73 4.02
C LEU A 112 6.34 2.24 5.46
N ALA A 113 5.82 1.04 5.73
CA ALA A 113 6.05 0.34 6.99
C ALA A 113 7.19 -0.67 6.81
N ILE A 114 8.21 -0.56 7.64
CA ILE A 114 9.38 -1.46 7.66
C ILE A 114 9.48 -2.19 9.00
N SER A 115 10.06 -3.39 8.98
CA SER A 115 10.38 -4.12 10.21
C SER A 115 11.83 -3.88 10.61
N LYS A 116 12.06 -3.31 11.79
CA LYS A 116 13.40 -3.14 12.37
C LYS A 116 14.01 -4.45 12.91
N ALA A 117 13.22 -5.49 13.10
CA ALA A 117 13.68 -6.79 13.53
C ALA A 117 14.03 -7.73 12.38
N LYS A 118 13.57 -7.43 11.15
CA LYS A 118 13.80 -8.26 9.97
C LYS A 118 14.66 -7.52 8.95
N HIS A 119 15.72 -8.17 8.50
CA HIS A 119 16.58 -7.68 7.45
C HIS A 119 16.53 -8.62 6.25
N THR A 120 16.46 -8.08 5.07
CA THR A 120 16.51 -8.84 3.81
C THR A 120 17.94 -8.99 3.32
N LYS A 121 18.78 -7.94 3.53
CA LYS A 121 20.22 -7.89 3.29
C LYS A 121 20.88 -7.07 4.39
N PRO A 122 22.23 -7.12 4.56
CA PRO A 122 22.90 -6.20 5.48
C PRO A 122 22.46 -4.76 5.23
N GLN A 123 21.98 -4.09 6.28
CA GLN A 123 21.47 -2.70 6.25
C GLN A 123 20.18 -2.46 5.46
N THR A 124 19.47 -3.51 4.99
CA THR A 124 18.19 -3.38 4.29
C THR A 124 17.08 -3.98 5.13
N TYR A 125 16.13 -3.14 5.55
CA TYR A 125 14.98 -3.59 6.33
C TYR A 125 13.92 -4.26 5.45
N PHE A 126 13.18 -5.19 6.02
CA PHE A 126 12.04 -5.82 5.36
C PHE A 126 10.87 -4.82 5.24
N TRP A 127 10.34 -4.65 4.03
CA TRP A 127 9.15 -3.85 3.77
C TRP A 127 7.90 -4.65 4.12
N VAL A 128 7.17 -4.18 5.11
CA VAL A 128 5.94 -4.82 5.59
C VAL A 128 4.75 -4.40 4.73
N LEU A 129 4.63 -3.09 4.45
CA LEU A 129 3.53 -2.54 3.66
C LEU A 129 3.95 -1.22 3.01
N LEU A 130 3.76 -1.12 1.70
CA LEU A 130 3.92 0.11 0.93
C LEU A 130 2.55 0.68 0.60
N ILE A 131 2.31 1.97 0.90
CA ILE A 131 1.01 2.62 0.70
C ILE A 131 1.17 3.83 -0.22
N GLU A 132 0.28 3.91 -1.20
CA GLU A 132 0.08 5.06 -2.08
C GLU A 132 -1.34 5.60 -1.88
N SER A 133 -1.48 6.84 -1.49
CA SER A 133 -2.75 7.48 -1.21
C SER A 133 -3.16 8.51 -2.26
N LYS A 134 -4.45 8.72 -2.40
CA LYS A 134 -5.05 9.72 -3.30
C LYS A 134 -6.12 10.51 -2.54
N ASN A 135 -6.54 11.65 -3.05
CA ASN A 135 -7.69 12.35 -2.49
C ASN A 135 -9.00 11.58 -2.74
N SER A 136 -10.05 11.89 -1.96
CA SER A 136 -11.28 11.10 -1.91
C SER A 136 -12.08 11.03 -3.23
N GLN A 137 -11.78 11.88 -4.22
CA GLN A 137 -12.46 11.92 -5.52
C GLN A 137 -11.69 11.21 -6.64
N ILE A 138 -10.47 10.75 -6.36
CA ILE A 138 -9.62 10.08 -7.35
C ILE A 138 -9.80 8.57 -7.22
N ASP A 139 -9.88 7.90 -8.37
CA ASP A 139 -9.90 6.44 -8.42
C ASP A 139 -8.58 5.88 -7.89
N ILE A 140 -8.68 4.87 -7.01
CA ILE A 140 -7.52 4.27 -6.35
C ILE A 140 -6.57 3.55 -7.31
N SER A 141 -7.08 3.11 -8.48
CA SER A 141 -6.25 2.48 -9.51
C SER A 141 -5.16 3.41 -10.06
N THR A 142 -5.36 4.73 -9.97
CA THR A 142 -4.35 5.72 -10.39
C THR A 142 -3.08 5.70 -9.55
N GLY A 143 -3.12 5.13 -8.35
CA GLY A 143 -1.94 4.91 -7.50
C GLY A 143 -1.15 3.65 -7.85
N LEU A 144 -1.76 2.71 -8.57
CA LEU A 144 -1.17 1.40 -8.84
C LEU A 144 0.15 1.46 -9.63
N PRO A 145 0.27 2.25 -10.71
CA PRO A 145 1.55 2.36 -11.44
C PRO A 145 2.71 2.81 -10.56
N GLN A 146 2.45 3.81 -9.74
CA GLN A 146 3.44 4.38 -8.81
C GLN A 146 3.85 3.35 -7.75
N LEU A 147 2.87 2.67 -7.14
CA LEU A 147 3.09 1.62 -6.16
C LEU A 147 3.91 0.45 -6.73
N LEU A 148 3.56 -0.05 -7.93
CA LEU A 148 4.29 -1.13 -8.60
C LEU A 148 5.73 -0.72 -8.93
N THR A 149 5.94 0.51 -9.37
CA THR A 149 7.28 1.04 -9.65
C THR A 149 8.16 0.98 -8.41
N TYR A 150 7.65 1.38 -7.25
CA TYR A 150 8.41 1.35 -5.99
C TYR A 150 8.64 -0.08 -5.50
N ALA A 151 7.62 -0.92 -5.57
CA ALA A 151 7.74 -2.32 -5.19
C ALA A 151 8.77 -3.07 -6.05
N TYR A 152 8.80 -2.82 -7.37
CA TYR A 152 9.76 -3.45 -8.29
C TYR A 152 11.20 -3.30 -7.80
N LYS A 153 11.60 -2.09 -7.40
CA LYS A 153 12.95 -1.84 -6.89
C LYS A 153 13.27 -2.64 -5.62
N ASN A 154 12.27 -2.93 -4.81
CA ASN A 154 12.49 -3.71 -3.59
C ASN A 154 12.44 -5.22 -3.81
N LEU A 155 11.94 -5.72 -4.95
CA LEU A 155 12.00 -7.15 -5.30
C LEU A 155 13.44 -7.65 -5.44
N ASP A 156 14.43 -6.77 -5.69
CA ASP A 156 15.85 -7.11 -5.59
C ASP A 156 16.27 -7.54 -4.17
N ASN A 157 15.50 -7.15 -3.15
CA ASN A 157 15.83 -7.33 -1.74
C ASN A 157 14.95 -8.34 -1.03
N GLN A 158 13.70 -8.51 -1.44
CA GLN A 158 12.76 -9.46 -0.82
C GLN A 158 11.85 -10.09 -1.87
N LYS A 159 11.44 -11.34 -1.63
CA LYS A 159 10.66 -12.15 -2.59
C LYS A 159 9.28 -11.60 -2.88
N SER A 160 8.72 -10.84 -1.97
CA SER A 160 7.39 -10.27 -2.15
C SER A 160 7.21 -8.98 -1.38
N VAL A 161 6.32 -8.12 -1.86
CA VAL A 161 5.95 -6.84 -1.25
C VAL A 161 4.43 -6.75 -1.15
N TRP A 162 3.93 -6.38 0.02
CA TRP A 162 2.54 -5.95 0.18
C TRP A 162 2.40 -4.47 -0.19
N GLY A 163 1.46 -4.18 -1.06
CA GLY A 163 1.09 -2.83 -1.46
C GLY A 163 -0.35 -2.51 -1.14
N LEU A 164 -0.66 -1.23 -0.98
CA LEU A 164 -1.99 -0.72 -0.77
C LEU A 164 -2.17 0.60 -1.50
N THR A 165 -3.19 0.70 -2.35
CA THR A 165 -3.66 1.98 -2.87
C THR A 165 -4.97 2.37 -2.20
N THR A 166 -5.13 3.65 -1.84
CA THR A 166 -6.34 4.13 -1.15
C THR A 166 -6.66 5.59 -1.43
N ASN A 167 -7.94 5.94 -1.35
CA ASN A 167 -8.45 7.31 -1.30
C ASN A 167 -9.16 7.61 0.03
N GLY A 168 -8.93 6.78 1.04
CA GLY A 168 -9.55 6.85 2.36
C GLY A 168 -10.89 6.12 2.45
N ARG A 169 -11.63 6.00 1.34
CA ARG A 169 -12.89 5.24 1.27
C ARG A 169 -12.66 3.82 0.79
N SER A 170 -12.00 3.68 -0.36
CA SER A 170 -11.66 2.41 -1.00
C SER A 170 -10.20 2.04 -0.74
N TYR A 171 -9.95 0.75 -0.58
CA TYR A 171 -8.66 0.15 -0.25
C TYR A 171 -8.42 -1.05 -1.16
N GLN A 172 -7.43 -0.96 -2.05
CA GLN A 172 -7.02 -2.04 -2.94
C GLN A 172 -5.67 -2.58 -2.49
N PHE A 173 -5.67 -3.76 -1.90
CA PHE A 173 -4.43 -4.48 -1.59
C PHE A 173 -3.86 -5.15 -2.83
N VAL A 174 -2.54 -5.14 -2.90
CA VAL A 174 -1.76 -5.73 -3.99
C VAL A 174 -0.67 -6.58 -3.38
N TYR A 175 -0.60 -7.86 -3.75
CA TYR A 175 0.50 -8.73 -3.39
C TYR A 175 1.41 -8.88 -4.61
N ILE A 176 2.69 -8.54 -4.45
CA ILE A 176 3.65 -8.43 -5.54
C ILE A 176 4.77 -9.42 -5.28
N GLU A 177 5.06 -10.31 -6.22
CA GLU A 177 6.07 -11.34 -6.11
C GLU A 177 7.19 -11.15 -7.13
N GLU A 178 8.43 -11.47 -6.68
CA GLU A 178 9.57 -11.60 -7.59
C GLU A 178 9.33 -12.74 -8.58
N GLY A 179 9.84 -12.59 -9.79
CA GLY A 179 9.76 -13.60 -10.82
C GLY A 179 10.37 -13.09 -12.12
N ASN A 180 10.43 -13.97 -13.12
CA ASN A 180 10.83 -13.58 -14.47
C ASN A 180 9.77 -14.07 -15.48
N PRO A 181 8.77 -13.24 -15.76
CA PRO A 181 8.52 -11.87 -15.27
C PRO A 181 7.93 -11.80 -13.85
N PRO A 182 8.01 -10.63 -13.15
CA PRO A 182 7.38 -10.43 -11.86
C PRO A 182 5.85 -10.39 -11.98
N ILE A 183 5.14 -10.82 -10.93
CA ILE A 183 3.68 -10.93 -10.91
C ILE A 183 3.12 -10.07 -9.79
N TYR A 184 1.97 -9.44 -10.05
CA TYR A 184 1.18 -8.84 -8.98
C TYR A 184 -0.27 -9.31 -9.00
N TYR A 185 -0.81 -9.52 -7.80
CA TYR A 185 -2.17 -9.98 -7.57
C TYR A 185 -2.99 -8.85 -6.99
N LEU A 186 -4.07 -8.49 -7.66
CA LEU A 186 -5.10 -7.62 -7.09
C LEU A 186 -6.03 -8.46 -6.22
N LEU A 187 -6.14 -8.10 -4.94
CA LEU A 187 -7.06 -8.72 -4.00
C LEU A 187 -8.41 -8.00 -4.01
N PRO A 188 -9.46 -8.54 -3.36
CA PRO A 188 -10.74 -7.86 -3.31
C PRO A 188 -10.63 -6.44 -2.73
N GLU A 189 -11.31 -5.49 -3.38
CA GLU A 189 -11.40 -4.13 -2.87
C GLU A 189 -12.20 -4.09 -1.57
N LEU A 190 -11.66 -3.42 -0.57
CA LEU A 190 -12.30 -3.19 0.72
C LEU A 190 -12.73 -1.72 0.85
N ASN A 191 -13.78 -1.48 1.64
CA ASN A 191 -14.37 -0.15 1.78
C ASN A 191 -14.53 0.19 3.26
N LEU A 192 -13.93 1.30 3.68
CA LEU A 192 -13.99 1.76 5.07
C LEU A 192 -15.42 2.10 5.51
N MET A 193 -16.27 2.57 4.60
CA MET A 193 -17.64 3.02 4.91
C MET A 193 -18.67 1.87 4.93
N GLU A 194 -18.28 0.65 4.55
CA GLU A 194 -19.13 -0.53 4.59
C GLU A 194 -18.77 -1.43 5.77
N ARG A 195 -19.72 -1.71 6.66
CA ARG A 195 -19.48 -2.35 7.96
C ARG A 195 -18.68 -3.67 7.87
N GLU A 196 -19.08 -4.58 6.98
CA GLU A 196 -18.40 -5.87 6.84
C GLU A 196 -17.01 -5.71 6.21
N ARG A 197 -16.92 -4.91 5.15
CA ARG A 197 -15.66 -4.64 4.45
C ARG A 197 -14.67 -3.85 5.28
N SER A 198 -15.13 -2.95 6.15
CA SER A 198 -14.25 -2.22 7.07
C SER A 198 -13.67 -3.11 8.16
N SER A 199 -14.46 -4.04 8.70
CA SER A 199 -13.95 -5.04 9.64
C SER A 199 -12.90 -5.93 8.98
N HIS A 200 -13.15 -6.36 7.75
CA HIS A 200 -12.21 -7.14 6.96
C HIS A 200 -10.93 -6.33 6.65
N LEU A 201 -11.05 -5.03 6.33
CA LEU A 201 -9.92 -4.13 6.12
C LEU A 201 -8.99 -4.10 7.35
N LEU A 202 -9.55 -3.93 8.54
CA LEU A 202 -8.75 -3.91 9.77
C LEU A 202 -8.10 -5.28 10.05
N GLN A 203 -8.81 -6.38 9.81
CA GLN A 203 -8.25 -7.75 9.95
C GLN A 203 -7.07 -7.97 9.01
N VAL A 204 -7.17 -7.54 7.75
CA VAL A 204 -6.09 -7.64 6.76
C VAL A 204 -4.88 -6.80 7.19
N LEU A 205 -5.09 -5.55 7.59
CA LEU A 205 -4.01 -4.70 8.09
C LEU A 205 -3.31 -5.30 9.31
N LYS A 206 -4.07 -5.84 10.27
CA LYS A 206 -3.51 -6.53 11.45
C LYS A 206 -2.67 -7.74 11.07
N ALA A 207 -3.15 -8.56 10.13
CA ALA A 207 -2.43 -9.73 9.66
C ALA A 207 -1.12 -9.37 8.93
N ILE A 208 -1.14 -8.35 8.07
CA ILE A 208 0.06 -7.82 7.40
C ILE A 208 1.05 -7.27 8.42
N CYS A 209 0.58 -6.58 9.46
CA CYS A 209 1.43 -6.03 10.52
C CYS A 209 2.22 -7.11 11.28
N GLN A 210 1.77 -8.37 11.25
CA GLN A 210 2.40 -9.50 11.94
C GLN A 210 3.40 -10.28 11.07
N LEU A 211 3.54 -9.96 9.78
CA LEU A 211 4.50 -10.57 8.86
C LEU A 211 5.93 -10.18 9.23
#